data_511cb1ae1731bf47c35d497bcc71a5a6
#
_entry.id   511cb1ae1731bf47c35d497bcc71a5a6
#
_cell.length_a   1.000
_cell.length_b   1.000
_cell.length_c   1.000
_cell.angle_alpha   90.00
_cell.angle_beta   90.00
_cell.angle_gamma   90.00
#
_symmetry.space_group_name_H-M   'P 1'
#
loop_
_entity.id
_entity.type
_entity.pdbx_description
1 polymer ?
#
loop_
_entity_poly.entity_id
_entity_poly.type
_entity_poly.pdbx_seq_one_letter_code
_entity_poly.pdbx_strand_id
1 'polypeptide(L)'
;MSVIMSGNNNLIINNIVDGVKRITLNDIQRRNALSESMIVQLISSLEQATLDPSVKVIVISSKGSVFCSGHDLKEITNARAEADHGKAFFTNLMALCSNLMQAIVKCPKPVIAEVLGVATAAGCQLVASCDLAYAAKEAKFCTPGVNI
;
A
#
# COMPACT_ATOMS: atom_id res chain seq x y z
N MET A 1 -24.44 -0.77 -26.16
CA MET A 1 -23.44 -1.74 -25.66
C MET A 1 -23.01 -1.28 -24.28
N SER A 2 -23.56 -1.91 -23.26
CA SER A 2 -23.31 -1.54 -21.85
C SER A 2 -21.97 -2.09 -21.42
N VAL A 3 -21.01 -1.21 -21.13
CA VAL A 3 -19.75 -1.60 -20.48
C VAL A 3 -20.09 -1.93 -19.03
N ILE A 4 -20.05 -3.19 -18.70
CA ILE A 4 -20.14 -3.68 -17.33
C ILE A 4 -18.88 -3.17 -16.63
N MET A 5 -19.03 -2.12 -15.85
CA MET A 5 -18.01 -1.70 -14.88
C MET A 5 -17.87 -2.84 -13.86
N SER A 6 -16.78 -3.59 -13.94
CA SER A 6 -16.37 -4.56 -12.94
C SER A 6 -16.28 -3.85 -11.59
N GLY A 7 -16.86 -4.48 -10.56
CA GLY A 7 -17.05 -3.92 -9.24
C GLY A 7 -15.80 -3.22 -8.71
N ASN A 8 -15.96 -1.98 -8.32
CA ASN A 8 -14.95 -1.16 -7.67
C ASN A 8 -14.65 -1.81 -6.31
N ASN A 9 -13.71 -2.74 -6.27
CA ASN A 9 -13.22 -3.29 -5.02
C ASN A 9 -12.48 -2.16 -4.29
N ASN A 10 -13.12 -1.62 -3.26
CA ASN A 10 -12.56 -0.50 -2.49
C ASN A 10 -11.46 -1.05 -1.58
N LEU A 11 -10.23 -1.14 -2.12
CA LEU A 11 -9.05 -1.67 -1.42
C LEU A 11 -8.53 -0.72 -0.34
N ILE A 12 -8.98 0.53 -0.39
CA ILE A 12 -8.61 1.59 0.55
C ILE A 12 -9.87 2.22 1.14
N ILE A 13 -9.88 2.36 2.46
CA ILE A 13 -10.90 3.14 3.16
C ILE A 13 -10.27 4.46 3.60
N ASN A 14 -10.87 5.55 3.20
CA ASN A 14 -10.44 6.89 3.57
C ASN A 14 -11.40 7.52 4.59
N ASN A 15 -10.84 8.10 5.65
CA ASN A 15 -11.59 8.86 6.65
C ASN A 15 -10.79 10.10 7.07
N ILE A 16 -11.47 11.23 7.31
CA ILE A 16 -10.87 12.46 7.82
C ILE A 16 -11.63 12.87 9.07
N VAL A 17 -10.91 12.99 10.18
CA VAL A 17 -11.45 13.49 11.47
C VAL A 17 -10.40 14.41 12.08
N ASP A 18 -10.81 15.61 12.45
CA ASP A 18 -9.97 16.60 13.15
C ASP A 18 -8.60 16.85 12.51
N GLY A 19 -8.55 16.88 11.18
CA GLY A 19 -7.32 17.08 10.41
C GLY A 19 -6.45 15.84 10.23
N VAL A 20 -6.87 14.69 10.75
CA VAL A 20 -6.20 13.40 10.56
C VAL A 20 -6.85 12.66 9.40
N LYS A 21 -6.12 12.48 8.31
CA LYS A 21 -6.51 11.60 7.20
C LYS A 21 -6.03 10.18 7.49
N ARG A 22 -6.97 9.28 7.72
CA ARG A 22 -6.67 7.85 7.86
C ARG A 22 -6.89 7.15 6.53
N ILE A 23 -5.84 6.53 6.02
CA ILE A 23 -5.83 5.70 4.80
C ILE A 23 -5.70 4.25 5.28
N THR A 24 -6.75 3.47 5.18
CA THR A 24 -6.79 2.11 5.73
C THR A 24 -6.78 1.08 4.61
N LEU A 25 -5.75 0.22 4.58
CA LEU A 25 -5.67 -0.93 3.69
C LEU A 25 -6.79 -1.91 4.03
N ASN A 26 -7.57 -2.34 3.03
CA ASN A 26 -8.81 -3.10 3.21
C ASN A 26 -8.92 -4.28 2.22
N ASP A 27 -7.85 -5.03 2.05
CA ASP A 27 -7.85 -6.28 1.29
C ASP A 27 -7.41 -7.45 2.19
N ILE A 28 -8.24 -7.75 3.19
CA ILE A 28 -7.96 -8.77 4.22
C ILE A 28 -7.72 -10.13 3.56
N GLN A 29 -8.47 -10.47 2.51
CA GLN A 29 -8.37 -11.75 1.82
C GLN A 29 -7.00 -11.97 1.18
N ARG A 30 -6.37 -10.91 0.68
CA ARG A 30 -5.01 -10.93 0.12
C ARG A 30 -3.97 -10.42 1.11
N ARG A 31 -4.31 -10.33 2.40
CA ARG A 31 -3.41 -9.87 3.45
C ARG A 31 -2.84 -8.48 3.16
N ASN A 32 -3.68 -7.59 2.61
CA ASN A 32 -3.31 -6.23 2.21
C ASN A 32 -2.07 -6.19 1.29
N ALA A 33 -2.00 -7.15 0.35
CA ALA A 33 -0.91 -7.20 -0.60
C ALA A 33 -0.88 -5.96 -1.50
N LEU A 34 0.32 -5.52 -1.85
CA LEU A 34 0.56 -4.42 -2.79
C LEU A 34 0.38 -4.93 -4.23
N SER A 35 -0.87 -5.17 -4.62
CA SER A 35 -1.26 -5.34 -6.01
C SER A 35 -1.13 -4.01 -6.77
N GLU A 36 -1.09 -4.03 -8.11
CA GLU A 36 -1.10 -2.78 -8.90
C GLU A 36 -2.27 -1.88 -8.49
N SER A 37 -3.47 -2.44 -8.35
CA SER A 37 -4.66 -1.71 -7.95
C SER A 37 -4.55 -1.11 -6.54
N MET A 38 -3.95 -1.82 -5.58
CA MET A 38 -3.71 -1.32 -4.23
C MET A 38 -2.74 -0.14 -4.26
N ILE A 39 -1.64 -0.27 -4.99
CA ILE A 39 -0.63 0.78 -5.11
C ILE A 39 -1.23 2.05 -5.73
N VAL A 40 -1.98 1.92 -6.82
CA VAL A 40 -2.63 3.06 -7.48
C VAL A 40 -3.62 3.77 -6.57
N GLN A 41 -4.45 3.02 -5.82
CA GLN A 41 -5.39 3.62 -4.86
C GLN A 41 -4.68 4.30 -3.68
N LEU A 42 -3.55 3.75 -3.20
CA LEU A 42 -2.72 4.39 -2.17
C LEU A 42 -2.12 5.70 -2.65
N ILE A 43 -1.51 5.73 -3.83
CA ILE A 43 -0.95 6.94 -4.44
C ILE A 43 -2.04 8.00 -4.55
N SER A 44 -3.19 7.66 -5.13
CA SER A 44 -4.32 8.58 -5.27
C SER A 44 -4.80 9.15 -3.92
N SER A 45 -4.88 8.29 -2.89
CA SER A 45 -5.29 8.72 -1.54
C SER A 45 -4.27 9.66 -0.89
N LEU A 46 -2.97 9.45 -1.11
CA LEU A 46 -1.89 10.31 -0.64
C LEU A 46 -1.90 11.66 -1.36
N GLU A 47 -2.07 11.66 -2.68
CA GLU A 47 -2.16 12.89 -3.48
C GLU A 47 -3.35 13.76 -3.05
N GLN A 48 -4.52 13.16 -2.88
CA GLN A 48 -5.71 13.86 -2.37
C GLN A 48 -5.46 14.45 -0.97
N ALA A 49 -4.85 13.67 -0.07
CA ALA A 49 -4.51 14.14 1.27
C ALA A 49 -3.49 15.29 1.25
N THR A 50 -2.55 15.25 0.33
CA THR A 50 -1.53 16.30 0.16
C THR A 50 -2.16 17.63 -0.25
N LEU A 51 -3.13 17.58 -1.16
CA LEU A 51 -3.80 18.77 -1.70
C LEU A 51 -4.90 19.31 -0.77
N ASP A 52 -5.43 18.52 0.13
CA ASP A 52 -6.53 18.93 1.02
C ASP A 52 -6.00 19.79 2.18
N PRO A 53 -6.35 21.10 2.24
CA PRO A 53 -5.85 21.99 3.30
C PRO A 53 -6.38 21.64 4.70
N SER A 54 -7.46 20.89 4.78
CA SER A 54 -8.03 20.42 6.06
C SER A 54 -7.19 19.31 6.69
N VAL A 55 -6.42 18.56 5.88
CA VAL A 55 -5.56 17.47 6.36
C VAL A 55 -4.25 18.03 6.91
N LYS A 56 -3.91 17.68 8.14
CA LYS A 56 -2.67 18.08 8.84
C LYS A 56 -1.68 16.93 8.97
N VAL A 57 -2.18 15.70 9.08
CA VAL A 57 -1.40 14.48 9.23
C VAL A 57 -2.09 13.32 8.53
N ILE A 58 -1.29 12.40 7.99
CA ILE A 58 -1.77 11.20 7.31
C ILE A 58 -1.38 9.99 8.15
N VAL A 59 -2.32 9.07 8.38
CA VAL A 59 -2.08 7.79 9.05
C VAL A 59 -2.40 6.67 8.08
N ILE A 60 -1.40 5.84 7.77
CA ILE A 60 -1.60 4.60 7.01
C ILE A 60 -1.82 3.48 8.01
N SER A 61 -2.96 2.82 7.93
CA SER A 61 -3.36 1.72 8.79
C SER A 61 -3.88 0.54 7.96
N SER A 62 -4.29 -0.54 8.61
CA SER A 62 -4.83 -1.71 7.91
C SER A 62 -5.97 -2.36 8.67
N LYS A 63 -6.84 -3.06 7.96
CA LYS A 63 -7.77 -4.03 8.54
C LYS A 63 -7.17 -5.42 8.56
N GLY A 64 -7.63 -6.25 9.50
CA GLY A 64 -7.17 -7.63 9.66
C GLY A 64 -5.86 -7.75 10.46
N SER A 65 -5.33 -8.97 10.50
CA SER A 65 -4.13 -9.32 11.30
C SER A 65 -2.81 -9.05 10.58
N VAL A 66 -2.86 -8.65 9.32
CA VAL A 66 -1.68 -8.33 8.50
C VAL A 66 -1.77 -6.87 8.08
N PHE A 67 -0.75 -6.10 8.40
CA PHE A 67 -0.62 -4.72 7.93
C PHE A 67 -0.44 -4.70 6.41
N CYS A 68 0.61 -5.36 5.91
CA CYS A 68 0.86 -5.51 4.49
C CYS A 68 1.83 -6.68 4.25
N SER A 69 1.48 -7.57 3.35
CA SER A 69 2.27 -8.78 3.03
C SER A 69 3.31 -8.58 1.91
N GLY A 70 3.46 -7.36 1.39
CA GLY A 70 4.30 -7.08 0.23
C GLY A 70 3.55 -7.27 -1.08
N HIS A 71 4.25 -7.44 -2.19
CA HIS A 71 3.64 -7.56 -3.52
C HIS A 71 2.69 -8.77 -3.64
N ASP A 72 1.68 -8.65 -4.50
CA ASP A 72 0.75 -9.76 -4.78
C ASP A 72 1.44 -10.84 -5.61
N LEU A 73 1.72 -11.98 -4.96
CA LEU A 73 2.42 -13.10 -5.59
C LEU A 73 1.59 -13.77 -6.70
N LYS A 74 0.26 -13.61 -6.70
CA LYS A 74 -0.59 -14.12 -7.78
C LYS A 74 -0.42 -13.30 -9.05
N GLU A 75 -0.38 -11.96 -8.93
CA GLU A 75 -0.08 -11.09 -10.07
C GLU A 75 1.30 -11.40 -10.64
N ILE A 76 2.30 -11.57 -9.78
CA ILE A 76 3.68 -11.94 -10.16
C ILE A 76 3.71 -13.29 -10.89
N THR A 77 3.03 -14.30 -10.36
CA THR A 77 3.02 -15.65 -10.97
C THR A 77 2.32 -15.62 -12.33
N ASN A 78 1.19 -14.92 -12.43
CA ASN A 78 0.45 -14.79 -13.68
C ASN A 78 1.29 -14.07 -14.75
N ALA A 79 1.97 -12.98 -14.37
CA ALA A 79 2.82 -12.24 -15.30
C ALA A 79 3.98 -13.08 -15.86
N ARG A 80 4.54 -13.99 -15.06
CA ARG A 80 5.60 -14.91 -15.53
C ARG A 80 5.14 -15.86 -16.63
N ALA A 81 3.84 -16.10 -16.75
CA ALA A 81 3.27 -16.95 -17.80
C ALA A 81 3.07 -16.21 -19.13
N GLU A 82 3.23 -14.87 -19.15
CA GLU A 82 3.15 -14.07 -20.36
C GLU A 82 4.32 -14.31 -21.31
N ALA A 83 4.16 -13.94 -22.59
CA ALA A 83 5.16 -14.19 -23.64
C ALA A 83 6.54 -13.55 -23.37
N ASP A 84 6.57 -12.44 -22.65
CA ASP A 84 7.78 -11.73 -22.25
C ASP A 84 8.31 -12.15 -20.86
N HIS A 85 7.75 -13.24 -20.29
CA HIS A 85 8.05 -13.74 -18.95
C HIS A 85 7.82 -12.70 -17.84
N GLY A 86 6.88 -11.77 -18.07
CA GLY A 86 6.50 -10.74 -17.12
C GLY A 86 7.41 -9.50 -17.11
N LYS A 87 8.32 -9.34 -18.08
CA LYS A 87 9.26 -8.22 -18.09
C LYS A 87 8.55 -6.87 -18.07
N ALA A 88 7.54 -6.67 -18.89
CA ALA A 88 6.77 -5.42 -18.91
C ALA A 88 6.03 -5.20 -17.59
N PHE A 89 5.38 -6.24 -17.06
CA PHE A 89 4.68 -6.19 -15.77
C PHE A 89 5.63 -5.82 -14.63
N PHE A 90 6.77 -6.50 -14.50
CA PHE A 90 7.73 -6.23 -13.43
C PHE A 90 8.31 -4.81 -13.51
N THR A 91 8.61 -4.34 -14.72
CA THR A 91 9.09 -2.96 -14.92
C THR A 91 8.06 -1.95 -14.43
N ASN A 92 6.79 -2.16 -14.78
CA ASN A 92 5.71 -1.29 -14.35
C ASN A 92 5.47 -1.37 -12.82
N LEU A 93 5.39 -2.58 -12.27
CA LEU A 93 5.15 -2.80 -10.84
C LEU A 93 6.23 -2.16 -9.98
N MET A 94 7.51 -2.32 -10.35
CA MET A 94 8.62 -1.71 -9.62
C MET A 94 8.60 -0.18 -9.72
N ALA A 95 8.25 0.37 -10.87
CA ALA A 95 8.08 1.82 -11.05
C ALA A 95 6.94 2.35 -10.19
N LEU A 96 5.79 1.67 -10.18
CA LEU A 96 4.64 2.04 -9.34
C LEU A 96 4.98 1.97 -7.85
N CYS A 97 5.66 0.91 -7.41
CA CYS A 97 6.10 0.76 -6.04
C CYS A 97 7.07 1.87 -5.64
N SER A 98 8.04 2.18 -6.49
CA SER A 98 8.97 3.29 -6.28
C SER A 98 8.21 4.63 -6.16
N ASN A 99 7.26 4.88 -7.05
CA ASN A 99 6.43 6.08 -7.01
C ASN A 99 5.64 6.20 -5.71
N LEU A 100 5.05 5.11 -5.23
CA LEU A 100 4.34 5.08 -3.94
C LEU A 100 5.27 5.48 -2.79
N MET A 101 6.43 4.83 -2.67
CA MET A 101 7.38 5.12 -1.59
C MET A 101 7.89 6.56 -1.67
N GLN A 102 8.16 7.04 -2.86
CA GLN A 102 8.56 8.43 -3.09
C GLN A 102 7.45 9.44 -2.77
N ALA A 103 6.19 9.10 -3.06
CA ALA A 103 5.05 9.95 -2.70
C ALA A 103 4.93 10.12 -1.18
N ILE A 104 5.21 9.06 -0.42
CA ILE A 104 5.26 9.14 1.04
C ILE A 104 6.42 10.03 1.51
N VAL A 105 7.63 9.72 1.07
CA VAL A 105 8.86 10.44 1.50
C VAL A 105 8.83 11.92 1.14
N LYS A 106 8.22 12.28 0.00
CA LYS A 106 8.12 13.67 -0.48
C LYS A 106 6.85 14.38 0.00
N CYS A 107 5.98 13.69 0.73
CA CYS A 107 4.75 14.30 1.25
C CYS A 107 5.09 15.48 2.16
N PRO A 108 4.51 16.68 1.94
CA PRO A 108 4.77 17.84 2.79
C PRO A 108 4.05 17.76 4.15
N LYS A 109 3.27 16.70 4.38
CA LYS A 109 2.56 16.46 5.63
C LYS A 109 3.12 15.20 6.30
N PRO A 110 3.19 15.14 7.63
CA PRO A 110 3.64 13.94 8.32
C PRO A 110 2.82 12.72 7.92
N VAL A 111 3.50 11.62 7.57
CA VAL A 111 2.90 10.33 7.26
C VAL A 111 3.32 9.33 8.33
N ILE A 112 2.34 8.74 9.00
CA ILE A 112 2.55 7.83 10.13
C ILE A 112 2.02 6.45 9.75
N ALA A 113 2.82 5.40 9.94
CA ALA A 113 2.35 4.02 9.85
C ALA A 113 1.81 3.55 11.20
N GLU A 114 0.58 3.05 11.23
CA GLU A 114 -0.04 2.38 12.38
C GLU A 114 -0.07 0.87 12.11
N VAL A 115 0.87 0.14 12.70
CA VAL A 115 1.11 -1.27 12.40
C VAL A 115 0.58 -2.14 13.55
N LEU A 116 -0.62 -2.69 13.38
CA LEU A 116 -1.25 -3.56 14.39
C LEU A 116 -0.93 -5.04 14.19
N GLY A 117 -0.32 -5.41 13.08
CA GLY A 117 -0.07 -6.81 12.71
C GLY A 117 1.25 -7.02 12.00
N VAL A 118 1.25 -7.92 11.02
CA VAL A 118 2.48 -8.30 10.29
C VAL A 118 2.73 -7.34 9.13
N ALA A 119 3.96 -6.82 9.02
CA ALA A 119 4.48 -6.13 7.84
C ALA A 119 5.66 -6.93 7.28
N THR A 120 5.60 -7.32 5.99
CA THR A 120 6.65 -8.14 5.40
C THR A 120 7.01 -7.69 3.99
N ALA A 121 8.25 -7.90 3.58
CA ALA A 121 8.78 -7.54 2.26
C ALA A 121 8.54 -6.05 1.93
N ALA A 122 7.88 -5.74 0.80
CA ALA A 122 7.51 -4.37 0.44
C ALA A 122 6.55 -3.71 1.47
N GLY A 123 5.85 -4.49 2.31
CA GLY A 123 5.10 -3.96 3.45
C GLY A 123 6.00 -3.36 4.53
N CYS A 124 7.20 -3.93 4.78
CA CYS A 124 8.21 -3.28 5.61
C CYS A 124 8.76 -2.00 4.97
N GLN A 125 8.96 -2.00 3.67
CA GLN A 125 9.38 -0.81 2.92
C GLN A 125 8.34 0.31 3.04
N LEU A 126 7.05 -0.02 2.96
CA LEU A 126 5.96 0.93 3.15
C LEU A 126 6.05 1.61 4.53
N VAL A 127 6.25 0.82 5.60
CA VAL A 127 6.44 1.34 6.96
C VAL A 127 7.69 2.23 7.05
N ALA A 128 8.82 1.74 6.51
CA ALA A 128 10.09 2.45 6.55
C ALA A 128 10.11 3.76 5.73
N SER A 129 9.18 3.92 4.78
CA SER A 129 9.03 5.15 4.00
C SER A 129 8.24 6.24 4.75
N CYS A 130 7.52 5.89 5.82
CA CYS A 130 6.79 6.84 6.65
C CYS A 130 7.73 7.61 7.59
N ASP A 131 7.31 8.81 8.02
CA ASP A 131 8.07 9.65 8.95
C ASP A 131 8.15 9.02 10.34
N LEU A 132 7.06 8.37 10.78
CA LEU A 132 6.95 7.69 12.07
C LEU A 132 6.21 6.36 11.89
N ALA A 133 6.47 5.43 12.81
CA ALA A 133 5.72 4.20 12.92
C ALA A 133 5.31 3.93 14.37
N TYR A 134 4.03 3.63 14.57
CA TYR A 134 3.51 3.09 15.81
C TYR A 134 3.16 1.63 15.57
N ALA A 135 3.77 0.74 16.33
CA ALA A 135 3.54 -0.69 16.21
C ALA A 135 2.93 -1.25 17.49
N ALA A 136 1.95 -2.12 17.34
CA ALA A 136 1.47 -2.92 18.45
C ALA A 136 2.59 -3.82 18.99
N LYS A 137 2.50 -4.21 20.25
CA LYS A 137 3.48 -5.09 20.90
C LYS A 137 3.64 -6.42 20.15
N GLU A 138 2.57 -6.90 19.53
CA GLU A 138 2.49 -8.15 18.78
C GLU A 138 2.85 -7.99 17.31
N ALA A 139 3.10 -6.76 16.83
CA ALA A 139 3.48 -6.51 15.46
C ALA A 139 4.80 -7.22 15.11
N LYS A 140 4.86 -7.75 13.90
CA LYS A 140 6.04 -8.48 13.40
C LYS A 140 6.49 -7.88 12.08
N PHE A 141 7.80 -7.78 11.92
CA PHE A 141 8.44 -7.27 10.73
C PHE A 141 9.40 -8.32 10.16
N CYS A 142 9.36 -8.50 8.84
CA CYS A 142 10.22 -9.47 8.17
C CYS A 142 10.53 -9.03 6.74
N THR A 143 11.79 -9.18 6.33
CA THR A 143 12.25 -8.99 4.94
C THR A 143 12.78 -10.32 4.39
N PRO A 144 11.89 -11.28 4.06
CA PRO A 144 12.29 -12.67 3.76
C PRO A 144 13.18 -12.79 2.54
N GLY A 145 13.14 -11.84 1.60
CA GLY A 145 13.99 -11.81 0.41
C GLY A 145 15.50 -11.79 0.67
N VAL A 146 15.91 -11.50 1.92
CA VAL A 146 17.33 -11.53 2.32
C VAL A 146 17.86 -12.97 2.44
N ASN A 147 16.97 -13.95 2.60
CA ASN A 147 17.31 -15.35 2.85
C ASN A 147 17.06 -16.26 1.65
N ILE A 148 16.77 -15.70 0.48
CA ILE A 148 16.48 -16.44 -0.76
C ILE A 148 17.58 -16.22 -1.77
#